data_03d02ddb414feeb49bb180229cce6807
#
_entry.id   03d02ddb414feeb49bb180229cce6807
#
_cell.length_a   1.000
_cell.length_b   1.000
_cell.length_c   1.000
_cell.angle_alpha   90.00
_cell.angle_beta   90.00
_cell.angle_gamma   90.00
#
_symmetry.space_group_name_H-M   'P 1'
#
loop_
_entity.id
_entity.type
_entity.pdbx_description
1 polymer ?
#
loop_
_entity_poly.entity_id
_entity_poly.type
_entity_poly.pdbx_seq_one_letter_code
_entity_poly.pdbx_strand_id
1 'polypeptide(L)'
;LSASAQKDYIHDYDTMXDEEVVEFARNSNDVALEYLINKYRNFVRAKARSYFLIGADREDIIQEGMIGLYKAIRDFRPDKLASFRAFAELCITRQIITAIKTATRQKHIPLNSYVSLNRPIYDEESDRTLLDIISGSKVTDPEELVISKEEFCDIENKMSEFLSDLEWKVLMFYLEGKSYQEIANDLSRHVKSIDNALQRVKRKLERYLEKRELE
;
A
#
# COMPACT_ATOMS: atom_id res chain seq x y z
N LEU A 1 -0.08 -37.08 37.79
CA LEU A 1 0.90 -36.37 36.96
C LEU A 1 0.64 -36.67 35.49
N SER A 2 -0.33 -36.05 34.91
CA SER A 2 -0.59 -36.19 33.46
C SER A 2 -0.15 -34.91 32.78
N ALA A 3 0.96 -34.99 32.10
CA ALA A 3 1.31 -34.01 31.09
C ALA A 3 0.40 -34.30 29.92
N SER A 4 -0.66 -33.53 29.79
CA SER A 4 -1.48 -33.57 28.60
C SER A 4 -0.62 -33.08 27.43
N ALA A 5 -0.21 -34.01 26.60
CA ALA A 5 0.41 -33.65 25.34
C ALA A 5 -0.63 -32.85 24.53
N GLN A 6 -0.50 -31.53 24.54
CA GLN A 6 -1.16 -30.68 23.59
C GLN A 6 -0.61 -31.12 22.22
N LYS A 7 -1.39 -31.88 21.48
CA LYS A 7 -1.11 -32.10 20.07
C LYS A 7 -1.24 -30.73 19.42
N ASP A 8 -0.11 -30.11 19.14
CA ASP A 8 -0.08 -28.95 18.29
C ASP A 8 -0.57 -29.36 16.92
N TYR A 9 -1.85 -29.17 16.68
CA TYR A 9 -2.37 -29.23 15.31
C TYR A 9 -1.70 -28.09 14.57
N ILE A 10 -0.73 -28.46 13.74
CA ILE A 10 -0.13 -27.50 12.83
C ILE A 10 -1.22 -27.19 11.79
N HIS A 11 -1.93 -26.10 12.02
CA HIS A 11 -2.88 -25.61 11.03
C HIS A 11 -2.10 -25.12 9.81
N ASP A 12 -2.48 -25.62 8.65
CA ASP A 12 -1.90 -25.17 7.38
C ASP A 12 -2.63 -23.90 6.97
N TYR A 13 -2.21 -22.77 7.55
CA TYR A 13 -2.83 -21.47 7.30
C TYR A 13 -2.75 -21.04 5.84
N ASP A 14 -1.82 -21.59 5.07
CA ASP A 14 -1.69 -21.27 3.64
C ASP A 14 -2.88 -21.76 2.82
N THR A 15 -3.59 -22.79 3.32
CA THR A 15 -4.75 -23.35 2.62
C THR A 15 -6.08 -22.78 3.11
N MET A 16 -6.06 -21.95 4.16
CA MET A 16 -7.26 -21.41 4.80
C MET A 16 -7.58 -20.00 4.33
N UNK A 17 -8.64 -19.55 4.46
CA UNK A 17 -9.03 -18.36 4.14
C UNK A 17 -8.64 -17.50 5.16
N ASP A 18 -8.52 -16.32 4.76
CA ASP A 18 -8.06 -15.33 5.75
C ASP A 18 -9.07 -15.11 6.88
N GLU A 19 -10.34 -15.16 6.57
CA GLU A 19 -11.42 -14.99 7.54
C GLU A 19 -11.35 -16.06 8.65
N GLU A 20 -11.03 -17.29 8.29
CA GLU A 20 -10.84 -18.38 9.24
C GLU A 20 -9.61 -18.17 10.11
N VAL A 21 -8.50 -17.76 9.49
CA VAL A 21 -7.26 -17.51 10.22
C VAL A 21 -7.43 -16.33 11.21
N VAL A 22 -8.19 -15.31 10.81
CA VAL A 22 -8.55 -14.17 11.69
C VAL A 22 -9.28 -14.67 12.93
N GLU A 23 -10.18 -15.65 12.79
CA GLU A 23 -10.91 -16.20 13.93
C GLU A 23 -9.97 -16.90 14.92
N PHE A 24 -8.99 -17.66 14.40
CA PHE A 24 -7.95 -18.28 15.24
C PHE A 24 -7.11 -17.20 15.96
N ALA A 25 -6.68 -16.18 15.23
CA ALA A 25 -5.86 -15.09 15.79
C ALA A 25 -6.60 -14.34 16.90
N ARG A 26 -7.89 -14.12 16.74
CA ARG A 26 -8.74 -13.44 17.74
C ARG A 26 -8.95 -14.30 18.98
N ASN A 27 -8.88 -15.61 18.85
CA ASN A 27 -8.99 -16.55 19.99
C ASN A 27 -7.63 -16.83 20.63
N SER A 28 -6.74 -15.84 20.60
CA SER A 28 -5.42 -15.85 21.27
C SER A 28 -4.44 -16.90 20.70
N ASN A 29 -4.57 -17.20 19.41
CA ASN A 29 -3.59 -18.03 18.70
C ASN A 29 -2.52 -17.10 18.11
N ASP A 30 -1.38 -16.99 18.79
CA ASP A 30 -0.28 -16.11 18.42
C ASP A 30 0.34 -16.52 17.07
N VAL A 31 0.32 -17.81 16.73
CA VAL A 31 0.86 -18.33 15.47
C VAL A 31 -0.01 -17.86 14.28
N ALA A 32 -1.33 -17.91 14.46
CA ALA A 32 -2.28 -17.39 13.44
C ALA A 32 -2.12 -15.87 13.26
N LEU A 33 -1.94 -15.16 14.38
CA LEU A 33 -1.71 -13.70 14.34
C LEU A 33 -0.41 -13.37 13.59
N GLU A 34 0.68 -14.06 13.95
CA GLU A 34 1.98 -13.87 13.29
C GLU A 34 1.91 -14.21 11.80
N TYR A 35 1.19 -15.26 11.44
CA TYR A 35 0.97 -15.63 10.03
C TYR A 35 0.31 -14.49 9.25
N LEU A 36 -0.79 -13.93 9.77
CA LEU A 36 -1.50 -12.83 9.12
C LEU A 36 -0.62 -11.58 9.00
N ILE A 37 0.11 -11.24 10.07
CA ILE A 37 1.02 -10.08 10.07
C ILE A 37 2.08 -10.26 8.96
N ASN A 38 2.67 -11.43 8.85
CA ASN A 38 3.70 -11.72 7.84
C ASN A 38 3.09 -11.73 6.42
N LYS A 39 1.92 -12.35 6.26
CA LYS A 39 1.22 -12.42 4.98
C LYS A 39 0.88 -11.03 4.42
N TYR A 40 0.45 -10.12 5.27
CA TYR A 40 0.01 -8.78 4.88
C TYR A 40 1.12 -7.71 4.95
N ARG A 41 2.32 -8.06 5.42
CA ARG A 41 3.42 -7.11 5.63
C ARG A 41 3.75 -6.33 4.34
N ASN A 42 3.93 -7.05 3.23
CA ASN A 42 4.26 -6.42 1.94
C ASN A 42 3.08 -5.60 1.40
N PHE A 43 1.85 -6.04 1.66
CA PHE A 43 0.64 -5.28 1.31
C PHE A 43 0.60 -3.94 2.06
N VAL A 44 0.88 -3.95 3.37
CA VAL A 44 0.94 -2.71 4.19
C VAL A 44 2.02 -1.78 3.66
N ARG A 45 3.21 -2.33 3.37
CA ARG A 45 4.34 -1.56 2.84
C ARG A 45 3.98 -0.92 1.49
N ALA A 46 3.40 -1.70 0.58
CA ALA A 46 2.96 -1.21 -0.73
C ALA A 46 1.91 -0.11 -0.58
N LYS A 47 0.96 -0.29 0.34
CA LYS A 47 -0.09 0.70 0.60
C LYS A 47 0.50 2.01 1.15
N ALA A 48 1.43 1.94 2.09
CA ALA A 48 2.13 3.13 2.60
C ALA A 48 2.93 3.81 1.47
N ARG A 49 3.60 3.02 0.64
CA ARG A 49 4.41 3.54 -0.48
C ARG A 49 3.59 4.20 -1.58
N SER A 50 2.29 3.88 -1.70
CA SER A 50 1.42 4.59 -2.65
C SER A 50 1.30 6.09 -2.29
N TYR A 51 1.69 6.47 -1.06
CA TYR A 51 1.74 7.86 -0.58
C TYR A 51 3.18 8.39 -0.53
N PHE A 52 4.10 7.84 -1.32
CA PHE A 52 5.54 8.13 -1.22
C PHE A 52 5.89 9.59 -1.54
N LEU A 53 5.10 10.29 -2.35
CA LEU A 53 5.34 11.70 -2.69
C LEU A 53 5.31 12.62 -1.46
N ILE A 54 4.61 12.21 -0.42
CA ILE A 54 4.51 12.96 0.83
C ILE A 54 5.39 12.38 1.94
N GLY A 55 6.28 11.44 1.58
CA GLY A 55 7.19 10.82 2.53
C GLY A 55 6.56 9.74 3.40
N ALA A 56 5.46 9.16 2.95
CA ALA A 56 4.75 8.09 3.69
C ALA A 56 5.43 6.72 3.54
N ASP A 57 6.51 6.65 2.78
CA ASP A 57 7.37 5.47 2.66
C ASP A 57 8.32 5.31 3.86
N ARG A 58 8.28 6.24 4.79
CA ARG A 58 9.10 6.18 6.01
C ARG A 58 8.62 5.04 6.91
N GLU A 59 9.56 4.45 7.62
CA GLU A 59 9.32 3.28 8.47
C GLU A 59 8.24 3.54 9.54
N ASP A 60 8.19 4.75 10.10
CA ASP A 60 7.18 5.11 11.12
C ASP A 60 5.75 5.07 10.54
N ILE A 61 5.57 5.46 9.28
CA ILE A 61 4.26 5.40 8.61
C ILE A 61 3.89 3.95 8.26
N ILE A 62 4.88 3.14 7.85
CA ILE A 62 4.67 1.70 7.61
C ILE A 62 4.24 1.03 8.92
N GLN A 63 4.86 1.36 10.05
CA GLN A 63 4.47 0.84 11.36
C GLN A 63 3.04 1.25 11.73
N GLU A 64 2.62 2.47 11.39
CA GLU A 64 1.23 2.89 11.56
C GLU A 64 0.28 2.02 10.73
N GLY A 65 0.66 1.69 9.49
CA GLY A 65 -0.11 0.77 8.66
C GLY A 65 -0.23 -0.62 9.30
N MET A 66 0.84 -1.11 9.94
CA MET A 66 0.82 -2.37 10.68
C MET A 66 -0.15 -2.31 11.87
N ILE A 67 -0.24 -1.17 12.55
CA ILE A 67 -1.24 -0.94 13.60
C ILE A 67 -2.65 -1.04 13.01
N GLY A 68 -2.86 -0.48 11.81
CA GLY A 68 -4.14 -0.60 11.11
C GLY A 68 -4.52 -2.05 10.80
N LEU A 69 -3.54 -2.85 10.38
CA LEU A 69 -3.72 -4.28 10.16
C LEU A 69 -4.11 -5.00 11.46
N TYR A 70 -3.42 -4.73 12.55
CA TYR A 70 -3.74 -5.32 13.86
C TYR A 70 -5.18 -4.98 14.28
N LYS A 71 -5.59 -3.73 14.10
CA LYS A 71 -6.96 -3.28 14.38
C LYS A 71 -7.97 -4.04 13.52
N ALA A 72 -7.63 -4.28 12.24
CA ALA A 72 -8.50 -5.03 11.34
C ALA A 72 -8.69 -6.47 11.83
N ILE A 73 -7.60 -7.15 12.24
CA ILE A 73 -7.67 -8.52 12.77
C ILE A 73 -8.56 -8.55 14.01
N ARG A 74 -8.39 -7.58 14.91
CA ARG A 74 -9.15 -7.49 16.17
C ARG A 74 -10.65 -7.24 15.93
N ASP A 75 -10.99 -6.35 15.00
CA ASP A 75 -12.33 -5.76 14.86
C ASP A 75 -13.16 -6.38 13.73
N PHE A 76 -12.56 -7.24 12.89
CA PHE A 76 -13.26 -7.86 11.76
C PHE A 76 -14.49 -8.65 12.23
N ARG A 77 -15.56 -8.54 11.47
CA ARG A 77 -16.80 -9.27 11.72
C ARG A 77 -17.21 -10.06 10.47
N PRO A 78 -17.18 -11.40 10.54
CA PRO A 78 -17.49 -12.23 9.38
C PRO A 78 -18.96 -12.17 8.97
N ASP A 79 -19.84 -11.67 9.84
CA ASP A 79 -21.27 -11.47 9.55
C ASP A 79 -21.54 -10.31 8.60
N LYS A 80 -20.54 -9.47 8.35
CA LYS A 80 -20.61 -8.39 7.35
C LYS A 80 -20.21 -8.92 5.97
N LEU A 81 -20.73 -8.31 4.92
CA LEU A 81 -20.57 -8.80 3.55
C LEU A 81 -19.16 -8.57 2.95
N ALA A 82 -18.30 -7.86 3.66
CA ALA A 82 -16.95 -7.56 3.18
C ALA A 82 -15.97 -8.69 3.51
N SER A 83 -15.06 -8.97 2.59
CA SER A 83 -13.94 -9.88 2.85
C SER A 83 -12.98 -9.26 3.88
N PHE A 84 -12.20 -10.12 4.56
CA PHE A 84 -11.17 -9.64 5.48
C PHE A 84 -10.18 -8.72 4.77
N ARG A 85 -9.76 -9.08 3.56
CA ARG A 85 -8.82 -8.28 2.78
C ARG A 85 -9.33 -6.85 2.55
N ALA A 86 -10.60 -6.69 2.14
CA ALA A 86 -11.19 -5.37 1.92
C ALA A 86 -11.29 -4.57 3.22
N PHE A 87 -11.68 -5.21 4.31
CA PHE A 87 -11.75 -4.57 5.62
C PHE A 87 -10.37 -4.15 6.13
N ALA A 88 -9.37 -5.04 5.97
CA ALA A 88 -7.98 -4.75 6.35
C ALA A 88 -7.45 -3.55 5.56
N GLU A 89 -7.69 -3.52 4.25
CA GLU A 89 -7.27 -2.39 3.39
C GLU A 89 -7.85 -1.07 3.90
N LEU A 90 -9.12 -1.06 4.25
CA LEU A 90 -9.79 0.13 4.80
C LEU A 90 -9.14 0.58 6.12
N CYS A 91 -8.90 -0.34 7.05
CA CYS A 91 -8.28 -0.04 8.35
C CYS A 91 -6.84 0.45 8.19
N ILE A 92 -6.06 -0.21 7.33
CA ILE A 92 -4.67 0.15 7.03
C ILE A 92 -4.63 1.57 6.44
N THR A 93 -5.46 1.82 5.43
CA THR A 93 -5.51 3.12 4.74
C THR A 93 -5.89 4.25 5.71
N ARG A 94 -6.92 4.04 6.51
CA ARG A 94 -7.36 5.04 7.51
C ARG A 94 -6.27 5.35 8.51
N GLN A 95 -5.56 4.33 8.99
CA GLN A 95 -4.48 4.51 9.97
C GLN A 95 -3.31 5.30 9.34
N ILE A 96 -2.94 4.96 8.10
CA ILE A 96 -1.87 5.66 7.36
C ILE A 96 -2.25 7.14 7.15
N ILE A 97 -3.46 7.41 6.67
CA ILE A 97 -3.94 8.79 6.42
C ILE A 97 -3.94 9.59 7.72
N THR A 98 -4.42 9.00 8.82
CA THR A 98 -4.42 9.66 10.13
C THR A 98 -3.00 10.01 10.58
N ALA A 99 -2.05 9.09 10.42
CA ALA A 99 -0.65 9.31 10.77
C ALA A 99 -0.03 10.43 9.93
N ILE A 100 -0.31 10.45 8.62
CA ILE A 100 0.17 11.50 7.70
C ILE A 100 -0.40 12.87 8.14
N LYS A 101 -1.69 12.96 8.39
CA LYS A 101 -2.35 14.20 8.83
C LYS A 101 -1.76 14.72 10.14
N THR A 102 -1.47 13.82 11.08
CA THR A 102 -0.85 14.18 12.37
C THR A 102 0.57 14.72 12.16
N ALA A 103 1.38 14.02 11.37
CA ALA A 103 2.76 14.41 11.07
C ALA A 103 2.82 15.78 10.39
N THR A 104 1.85 16.08 9.52
CA THR A 104 1.83 17.33 8.75
C THR A 104 1.34 18.50 9.55
N ARG A 105 0.41 18.31 10.47
CA ARG A 105 -0.01 19.37 11.41
C ARG A 105 1.17 19.85 12.25
N GLN A 106 2.04 18.91 12.64
CA GLN A 106 3.23 19.22 13.44
C GLN A 106 4.30 19.99 12.64
N LYS A 107 4.36 19.79 11.31
CA LYS A 107 5.39 20.39 10.44
C LYS A 107 4.88 21.63 9.69
N HIS A 108 3.64 22.03 9.88
CA HIS A 108 3.01 23.16 9.19
C HIS A 108 3.08 23.05 7.65
N ILE A 109 3.08 21.83 7.12
CA ILE A 109 3.09 21.59 5.67
C ILE A 109 1.65 21.71 5.17
N PRO A 110 1.37 22.51 4.11
CA PRO A 110 0.01 22.64 3.57
C PRO A 110 -0.56 21.31 3.10
N LEU A 111 -1.84 21.08 3.38
CA LEU A 111 -2.55 19.86 2.95
C LEU A 111 -2.51 19.67 1.43
N ASN A 112 -2.42 20.75 0.67
CA ASN A 112 -2.35 20.75 -0.79
C ASN A 112 -1.09 20.07 -1.34
N SER A 113 -0.04 19.90 -0.52
CA SER A 113 1.18 19.20 -0.93
C SER A 113 1.09 17.68 -0.79
N TYR A 114 -0.07 17.16 -0.35
CA TYR A 114 -0.28 15.73 -0.17
C TYR A 114 -0.90 15.12 -1.41
N VAL A 115 -0.09 14.42 -2.18
CA VAL A 115 -0.56 13.69 -3.34
C VAL A 115 -0.13 12.23 -3.21
N SER A 116 -1.08 11.32 -3.36
CA SER A 116 -0.87 9.88 -3.37
C SER A 116 -1.40 9.33 -4.68
N LEU A 117 -0.80 8.26 -5.17
CA LEU A 117 -1.30 7.58 -6.36
C LEU A 117 -2.72 7.03 -6.15
N ASN A 118 -3.08 6.71 -4.92
CA ASN A 118 -4.40 6.15 -4.56
C ASN A 118 -5.29 7.10 -3.78
N ARG A 119 -4.88 8.36 -3.62
CA ARG A 119 -5.69 9.33 -2.88
C ARG A 119 -6.55 10.15 -3.84
N PRO A 120 -7.82 10.41 -3.49
CA PRO A 120 -8.61 11.36 -4.27
C PRO A 120 -7.91 12.71 -4.33
N ILE A 121 -7.81 13.27 -5.53
CA ILE A 121 -7.17 14.56 -5.76
C ILE A 121 -8.25 15.62 -5.67
N TYR A 122 -8.11 16.49 -4.68
CA TYR A 122 -8.97 17.64 -4.46
C TYR A 122 -10.44 17.29 -4.15
N ASP A 123 -10.88 17.84 -3.06
CA ASP A 123 -12.22 17.77 -2.51
C ASP A 123 -12.59 16.43 -1.88
N GLU A 124 -13.23 16.54 -0.75
CA GLU A 124 -13.81 15.40 -0.04
C GLU A 124 -14.89 14.69 -0.85
N GLU A 125 -15.34 15.33 -1.94
CA GLU A 125 -16.37 14.79 -2.85
C GLU A 125 -15.80 14.21 -4.14
N SER A 126 -14.47 14.30 -4.36
CA SER A 126 -13.85 13.80 -5.58
C SER A 126 -13.24 12.42 -5.36
N ASP A 127 -13.74 11.44 -6.09
CA ASP A 127 -13.20 10.07 -6.09
C ASP A 127 -12.00 9.89 -7.02
N ARG A 128 -11.47 10.98 -7.58
CA ARG A 128 -10.33 10.93 -8.51
C ARG A 128 -9.02 10.78 -7.75
N THR A 129 -8.18 9.88 -8.22
CA THR A 129 -6.84 9.64 -7.69
C THR A 129 -5.78 10.08 -8.69
N LEU A 130 -4.52 10.16 -8.25
CA LEU A 130 -3.40 10.43 -9.17
C LEU A 130 -3.33 9.35 -10.26
N LEU A 131 -3.62 8.11 -9.91
CA LEU A 131 -3.65 7.02 -10.88
C LEU A 131 -4.71 7.28 -11.96
N ASP A 132 -5.87 7.81 -11.58
CA ASP A 132 -6.95 8.16 -12.53
C ASP A 132 -6.53 9.29 -13.48
N ILE A 133 -5.80 10.28 -12.98
CA ILE A 133 -5.29 11.38 -13.81
C ILE A 133 -4.27 10.84 -14.83
N ILE A 134 -3.38 9.98 -14.38
CA ILE A 134 -2.35 9.38 -15.23
C ILE A 134 -3.01 8.49 -16.30
N SER A 135 -3.99 7.70 -15.93
CA SER A 135 -4.73 6.83 -16.85
C SER A 135 -5.77 7.56 -17.69
N GLY A 136 -6.19 8.74 -17.24
CA GLY A 136 -7.25 9.52 -17.92
C GLY A 136 -8.65 8.94 -17.71
N SER A 137 -8.83 8.01 -16.79
CA SER A 137 -10.10 7.36 -16.50
C SER A 137 -10.54 7.60 -15.06
N LYS A 138 -11.85 7.55 -14.82
CA LYS A 138 -12.43 7.63 -13.47
C LYS A 138 -12.72 6.21 -13.00
N VAL A 139 -11.92 5.72 -12.07
CA VAL A 139 -12.16 4.41 -11.45
C VAL A 139 -13.18 4.62 -10.32
N THR A 140 -14.37 4.06 -10.51
CA THR A 140 -15.48 4.31 -9.60
C THR A 140 -15.72 3.20 -8.58
N ASP A 141 -15.04 2.07 -8.65
CA ASP A 141 -15.31 0.94 -7.78
C ASP A 141 -14.02 0.24 -7.33
N PRO A 142 -13.77 0.14 -6.01
CA PRO A 142 -12.58 -0.57 -5.51
C PRO A 142 -12.57 -2.07 -5.81
N GLU A 143 -13.72 -2.69 -6.13
CA GLU A 143 -13.76 -4.10 -6.52
C GLU A 143 -13.37 -4.30 -7.99
N GLU A 144 -13.39 -3.24 -8.80
CA GLU A 144 -12.97 -3.26 -10.19
C GLU A 144 -11.48 -2.96 -10.39
N LEU A 145 -10.69 -2.98 -9.35
CA LEU A 145 -9.22 -2.84 -9.45
C LEU A 145 -8.55 -4.12 -9.99
N VAL A 146 -9.21 -4.81 -10.88
CA VAL A 146 -8.52 -5.58 -11.90
C VAL A 146 -8.21 -4.57 -13.02
N ILE A 147 -7.06 -3.90 -12.90
CA ILE A 147 -6.55 -3.06 -13.97
C ILE A 147 -6.54 -3.92 -15.24
N SER A 148 -7.37 -3.59 -16.20
CA SER A 148 -7.38 -4.32 -17.44
C SER A 148 -6.02 -4.18 -18.12
N LYS A 149 -5.66 -5.14 -18.94
CA LYS A 149 -4.39 -5.11 -19.67
C LYS A 149 -4.26 -3.82 -20.52
N GLU A 150 -5.38 -3.34 -21.03
CA GLU A 150 -5.43 -2.10 -21.82
C GLU A 150 -5.15 -0.87 -20.95
N GLU A 151 -5.78 -0.77 -19.79
CA GLU A 151 -5.55 0.33 -18.83
C GLU A 151 -4.11 0.35 -18.34
N PHE A 152 -3.54 -0.81 -18.09
CA PHE A 152 -2.13 -0.91 -17.69
C PHE A 152 -1.22 -0.37 -18.79
N CYS A 153 -1.50 -0.70 -20.07
CA CYS A 153 -0.73 -0.20 -21.21
C CYS A 153 -0.84 1.33 -21.33
N ASP A 154 -2.02 1.90 -21.07
CA ASP A 154 -2.23 3.35 -21.13
C ASP A 154 -1.44 4.07 -20.03
N ILE A 155 -1.43 3.54 -18.83
CA ILE A 155 -0.63 4.08 -17.72
C ILE A 155 0.86 4.00 -18.05
N GLU A 156 1.29 2.85 -18.56
CA GLU A 156 2.68 2.62 -18.95
C GLU A 156 3.11 3.62 -20.05
N ASN A 157 2.27 3.83 -21.05
CA ASN A 157 2.54 4.77 -22.13
C ASN A 157 2.69 6.21 -21.62
N LYS A 158 1.78 6.66 -20.76
CA LYS A 158 1.84 8.01 -20.19
C LYS A 158 3.07 8.18 -19.29
N MET A 159 3.38 7.18 -18.45
CA MET A 159 4.57 7.21 -17.60
C MET A 159 5.85 7.17 -18.43
N SER A 160 5.87 6.45 -19.56
CA SER A 160 7.04 6.35 -20.44
C SER A 160 7.38 7.68 -21.13
N GLU A 161 6.43 8.61 -21.19
CA GLU A 161 6.69 9.94 -21.75
C GLU A 161 7.65 10.76 -20.89
N PHE A 162 7.70 10.51 -19.57
CA PHE A 162 8.55 11.28 -18.67
C PHE A 162 9.44 10.45 -17.74
N LEU A 163 9.21 9.14 -17.61
CA LEU A 163 10.08 8.25 -16.85
C LEU A 163 10.93 7.39 -17.80
N SER A 164 12.21 7.18 -17.44
CA SER A 164 13.04 6.22 -18.17
C SER A 164 12.59 4.79 -17.84
N ASP A 165 13.02 3.82 -18.65
CA ASP A 165 12.73 2.40 -18.42
C ASP A 165 13.16 1.95 -17.04
N LEU A 166 14.34 2.37 -16.60
CA LEU A 166 14.84 2.05 -15.26
C LEU A 166 13.96 2.67 -14.18
N GLU A 167 13.62 3.95 -14.32
CA GLU A 167 12.76 4.67 -13.37
C GLU A 167 11.39 4.00 -13.25
N TRP A 168 10.81 3.62 -14.39
CA TRP A 168 9.51 2.94 -14.42
C TRP A 168 9.57 1.59 -13.70
N LYS A 169 10.57 0.76 -14.02
CA LYS A 169 10.75 -0.55 -13.38
C LYS A 169 10.95 -0.43 -11.87
N VAL A 170 11.79 0.52 -11.46
CA VAL A 170 12.06 0.78 -10.03
C VAL A 170 10.76 1.19 -9.33
N LEU A 171 9.99 2.10 -9.93
CA LEU A 171 8.72 2.55 -9.37
C LEU A 171 7.74 1.37 -9.21
N MET A 172 7.60 0.54 -10.24
CA MET A 172 6.68 -0.60 -10.19
C MET A 172 7.05 -1.58 -9.08
N PHE A 173 8.31 -1.97 -8.98
CA PHE A 173 8.77 -2.87 -7.91
C PHE A 173 8.61 -2.25 -6.52
N TYR A 174 8.86 -0.95 -6.42
CA TYR A 174 8.69 -0.20 -5.17
C TYR A 174 7.22 -0.23 -4.70
N LEU A 175 6.30 0.02 -5.62
CA LEU A 175 4.85 0.01 -5.32
C LEU A 175 4.32 -1.39 -5.02
N GLU A 176 5.01 -2.44 -5.50
CA GLU A 176 4.72 -3.84 -5.14
C GLU A 176 5.16 -4.18 -3.71
N GLY A 177 5.90 -3.30 -3.06
CA GLY A 177 6.37 -3.49 -1.68
C GLY A 177 7.75 -4.12 -1.54
N LYS A 178 8.48 -4.28 -2.63
CA LYS A 178 9.85 -4.83 -2.59
C LYS A 178 10.80 -3.88 -1.87
N SER A 179 11.74 -4.44 -1.11
CA SER A 179 12.81 -3.66 -0.48
C SER A 179 13.79 -3.15 -1.53
N TYR A 180 14.56 -2.12 -1.20
CA TYR A 180 15.59 -1.57 -2.10
C TYR A 180 16.60 -2.65 -2.50
N GLN A 181 16.95 -3.55 -1.58
CA GLN A 181 17.89 -4.66 -1.85
C GLN A 181 17.29 -5.65 -2.85
N GLU A 182 16.02 -6.00 -2.70
CA GLU A 182 15.32 -6.89 -3.63
C GLU A 182 15.26 -6.27 -5.02
N ILE A 183 14.90 -4.99 -5.11
CA ILE A 183 14.87 -4.27 -6.40
C ILE A 183 16.26 -4.22 -7.03
N ALA A 184 17.29 -3.94 -6.24
CA ALA A 184 18.68 -3.90 -6.69
C ALA A 184 19.11 -5.25 -7.25
N ASN A 185 18.77 -6.34 -6.57
CA ASN A 185 19.06 -7.71 -7.01
C ASN A 185 18.33 -8.03 -8.32
N ASP A 186 17.03 -7.73 -8.39
CA ASP A 186 16.19 -8.02 -9.57
C ASP A 186 16.66 -7.29 -10.82
N LEU A 187 17.14 -6.05 -10.64
CA LEU A 187 17.59 -5.19 -11.75
C LEU A 187 19.10 -5.25 -11.97
N SER A 188 19.83 -6.05 -11.20
CA SER A 188 21.30 -6.15 -11.23
C SER A 188 21.95 -4.77 -11.11
N ARG A 189 21.52 -4.01 -10.10
CA ARG A 189 21.99 -2.64 -9.83
C ARG A 189 22.40 -2.51 -8.35
N HIS A 190 23.12 -1.45 -8.04
CA HIS A 190 23.43 -1.10 -6.64
C HIS A 190 22.22 -0.45 -5.98
N VAL A 191 22.06 -0.66 -4.69
CA VAL A 191 20.98 -0.06 -3.87
C VAL A 191 20.95 1.46 -4.04
N LYS A 192 22.12 2.09 -4.11
CA LYS A 192 22.22 3.55 -4.31
C LYS A 192 21.63 4.00 -5.65
N SER A 193 21.74 3.17 -6.69
CA SER A 193 21.10 3.44 -8.00
C SER A 193 19.59 3.42 -7.89
N ILE A 194 19.04 2.50 -7.08
CA ILE A 194 17.59 2.39 -6.84
C ILE A 194 17.10 3.64 -6.12
N ASP A 195 17.79 4.03 -5.05
CA ASP A 195 17.45 5.24 -4.29
C ASP A 195 17.46 6.49 -5.20
N ASN A 196 18.51 6.67 -5.99
CA ASN A 196 18.64 7.78 -6.92
C ASN A 196 17.52 7.79 -7.97
N ALA A 197 17.16 6.60 -8.48
CA ALA A 197 16.07 6.46 -9.45
C ALA A 197 14.73 6.88 -8.84
N LEU A 198 14.44 6.46 -7.60
CA LEU A 198 13.22 6.85 -6.89
C LEU A 198 13.18 8.35 -6.62
N GLN A 199 14.30 8.97 -6.28
CA GLN A 199 14.36 10.42 -6.09
C GLN A 199 14.06 11.17 -7.40
N ARG A 200 14.56 10.66 -8.54
CA ARG A 200 14.23 11.24 -9.84
C ARG A 200 12.76 11.07 -10.20
N VAL A 201 12.19 9.89 -9.95
CA VAL A 201 10.77 9.61 -10.15
C VAL A 201 9.92 10.61 -9.38
N LYS A 202 10.24 10.79 -8.09
CA LYS A 202 9.52 11.71 -7.20
C LYS A 202 9.52 13.14 -7.76
N ARG A 203 10.68 13.64 -8.17
CA ARG A 203 10.80 15.00 -8.73
C ARG A 203 10.02 15.15 -10.05
N LYS A 204 10.07 14.14 -10.89
CA LYS A 204 9.35 14.17 -12.19
C LYS A 204 7.83 14.16 -11.98
N LEU A 205 7.34 13.33 -11.04
CA LEU A 205 5.91 13.28 -10.72
C LEU A 205 5.42 14.60 -10.11
N GLU A 206 6.21 15.20 -9.22
CA GLU A 206 5.89 16.52 -8.64
C GLU A 206 5.74 17.58 -9.73
N ARG A 207 6.68 17.64 -10.67
CA ARG A 207 6.64 18.59 -11.80
C ARG A 207 5.43 18.34 -12.71
N TYR A 208 5.09 17.08 -12.94
CA TYR A 208 3.93 16.72 -13.77
C TYR A 208 2.64 17.23 -13.13
N LEU A 209 2.51 17.05 -11.81
CA LEU A 209 1.33 17.52 -11.06
C LEU A 209 1.24 19.05 -11.05
N GLU A 210 2.35 19.73 -10.81
CA GLU A 210 2.39 21.20 -10.82
C GLU A 210 1.91 21.79 -12.16
N LYS A 211 2.30 21.17 -13.27
CA LYS A 211 1.86 21.60 -14.61
C LYS A 211 0.35 21.43 -14.79
N ARG A 212 -0.21 20.32 -14.28
CA ARG A 212 -1.65 20.07 -14.42
C ARG A 212 -2.50 20.99 -13.56
N GLU A 213 -1.97 21.49 -12.45
CA GLU A 213 -2.67 22.46 -11.61
C GLU A 213 -2.78 23.83 -12.26
N LEU A 214 -1.90 24.13 -13.22
CA LEU A 214 -1.85 25.42 -13.91
C LEU A 214 -2.69 25.46 -15.21
N GLU A 215 -3.22 24.30 -15.66
CA GLU A 215 -4.08 24.16 -16.84
C GLU A 215 -5.56 24.08 -16.44
#